data_92fbbfca6d5b1c003425adba52622886
#
_entry.id   92fbbfca6d5b1c003425adba52622886
#
_cell.length_a   1.000
_cell.length_b   1.000
_cell.length_c   1.000
_cell.angle_alpha   90.00
_cell.angle_beta   90.00
_cell.angle_gamma   90.00
#
_symmetry.space_group_name_H-M   'P 1'
#
loop_
_entity.id
_entity.type
_entity.pdbx_description
1 polymer ?
#
loop_
_entity_poly.entity_id
_entity_poly.type
_entity_poly.pdbx_seq_one_letter_code
_entity_poly.pdbx_strand_id
1 'polypeptide(L)'
;GCQPDYVAVESLFHASNVHSALKLGHARGVAILAAVEAGCPVVEYAPAEIKRAVVGYGRAEKHQVQDMIKILLGLTAPPSPHDAADALAVAICHLHSMPPAGLLALDSGLESRIPDPGSWVPGPESQAPSPRPKSWRQYRPPANG
;
A
#
# COMPACT_ATOMS: atom_id res chain seq x y z
N GLY A 1 -3.91 -26.25 -9.81
CA GLY A 1 -3.21 -24.97 -9.80
C GLY A 1 -3.69 -24.15 -8.60
N CYS A 2 -2.82 -23.33 -8.01
CA CYS A 2 -3.25 -22.38 -6.98
C CYS A 2 -4.05 -21.28 -7.67
N GLN A 3 -5.23 -20.97 -7.12
CA GLN A 3 -5.98 -19.76 -7.49
C GLN A 3 -5.65 -18.70 -6.44
N PRO A 4 -5.01 -17.59 -6.79
CA PRO A 4 -4.74 -16.51 -5.84
C PRO A 4 -6.02 -15.73 -5.57
N ASP A 5 -6.21 -15.31 -4.32
CA ASP A 5 -7.31 -14.42 -3.91
C ASP A 5 -7.00 -12.95 -4.23
N TYR A 6 -5.72 -12.57 -4.19
CA TYR A 6 -5.22 -11.22 -4.46
C TYR A 6 -3.91 -11.23 -5.21
N VAL A 7 -3.67 -10.16 -5.97
CA VAL A 7 -2.36 -9.86 -6.55
C VAL A 7 -1.83 -8.56 -5.92
N ALA A 8 -0.76 -8.67 -5.15
CA ALA A 8 -0.10 -7.54 -4.54
C ALA A 8 1.12 -7.11 -5.38
N VAL A 9 1.23 -5.81 -5.66
CA VAL A 9 2.27 -5.25 -6.54
C VAL A 9 2.96 -4.09 -5.86
N GLU A 10 4.28 -3.97 -6.00
CA GLU A 10 5.01 -2.78 -5.56
C GLU A 10 4.75 -1.62 -6.52
N SER A 11 4.41 -0.45 -5.99
CA SER A 11 4.25 0.76 -6.79
C SER A 11 5.62 1.32 -7.19
N LEU A 12 5.80 1.59 -8.48
CA LEU A 12 7.05 2.11 -9.03
C LEU A 12 7.06 3.63 -8.95
N PHE A 13 7.91 4.18 -8.07
CA PHE A 13 8.01 5.64 -7.91
C PHE A 13 9.20 6.27 -8.62
N HIS A 14 10.30 5.55 -8.84
CA HIS A 14 11.50 6.10 -9.47
C HIS A 14 12.25 5.05 -10.30
N ALA A 15 12.39 5.32 -11.59
CA ALA A 15 13.40 4.69 -12.41
C ALA A 15 14.41 5.76 -12.83
N SER A 16 15.65 5.58 -12.48
CA SER A 16 16.75 6.46 -12.85
C SER A 16 17.05 6.47 -14.36
N ASN A 17 16.50 5.50 -15.11
CA ASN A 17 16.68 5.37 -16.55
C ASN A 17 15.30 5.17 -17.22
N VAL A 18 14.95 6.10 -18.12
CA VAL A 18 13.67 6.09 -18.85
C VAL A 18 13.42 4.78 -19.62
N HIS A 19 14.48 4.22 -20.23
CA HIS A 19 14.35 2.97 -21.00
C HIS A 19 14.00 1.76 -20.13
N SER A 20 14.62 1.67 -18.96
CA SER A 20 14.30 0.66 -17.95
C SER A 20 12.91 0.87 -17.35
N ALA A 21 12.52 2.12 -17.13
CA ALA A 21 11.18 2.48 -16.65
C ALA A 21 10.10 2.01 -17.61
N LEU A 22 10.27 2.23 -18.93
CA LEU A 22 9.31 1.80 -19.93
C LEU A 22 9.17 0.28 -19.99
N LYS A 23 10.30 -0.45 -20.01
CA LYS A 23 10.27 -1.93 -20.01
C LYS A 23 9.55 -2.49 -18.78
N LEU A 24 9.86 -1.94 -17.61
CA LEU A 24 9.26 -2.36 -16.35
C LEU A 24 7.77 -1.99 -16.30
N GLY A 25 7.40 -0.80 -16.82
CA GLY A 25 6.01 -0.37 -16.93
C GLY A 25 5.19 -1.29 -17.85
N HIS A 26 5.77 -1.73 -18.99
CA HIS A 26 5.10 -2.68 -19.90
C HIS A 26 4.89 -4.03 -19.19
N ALA A 27 5.94 -4.59 -18.58
CA ALA A 27 5.84 -5.87 -17.88
C ALA A 27 4.81 -5.81 -16.74
N ARG A 28 4.81 -4.72 -15.96
CA ARG A 28 3.84 -4.45 -14.91
C ARG A 28 2.41 -4.35 -15.46
N GLY A 29 2.21 -3.59 -16.54
CA GLY A 29 0.89 -3.44 -17.17
C GLY A 29 0.30 -4.77 -17.61
N VAL A 30 1.12 -5.65 -18.24
CA VAL A 30 0.71 -7.00 -18.64
C VAL A 30 0.36 -7.87 -17.43
N ALA A 31 1.16 -7.81 -16.36
CA ALA A 31 0.90 -8.58 -15.13
C ALA A 31 -0.41 -8.14 -14.45
N ILE A 32 -0.66 -6.83 -14.37
CA ILE A 32 -1.90 -6.29 -13.80
C ILE A 32 -3.10 -6.68 -14.67
N LEU A 33 -2.98 -6.57 -16.00
CA LEU A 33 -4.05 -6.96 -16.92
C LEU A 33 -4.41 -8.44 -16.76
N ALA A 34 -3.40 -9.32 -16.71
CA ALA A 34 -3.61 -10.76 -16.51
C ALA A 34 -4.32 -11.07 -15.18
N ALA A 35 -3.97 -10.33 -14.10
CA ALA A 35 -4.65 -10.48 -12.81
C ALA A 35 -6.12 -10.06 -12.90
N VAL A 36 -6.41 -8.93 -13.52
CA VAL A 36 -7.78 -8.42 -13.69
C VAL A 36 -8.61 -9.36 -14.58
N GLU A 37 -8.05 -9.88 -15.68
CA GLU A 37 -8.72 -10.86 -16.54
C GLU A 37 -9.00 -12.18 -15.82
N ALA A 38 -8.13 -12.56 -14.87
CA ALA A 38 -8.35 -13.73 -14.00
C ALA A 38 -9.37 -13.47 -12.86
N GLY A 39 -9.92 -12.25 -12.75
CA GLY A 39 -10.83 -11.87 -11.68
C GLY A 39 -10.15 -11.65 -10.32
N CYS A 40 -8.81 -11.53 -10.29
CA CYS A 40 -8.07 -11.29 -9.05
C CYS A 40 -7.96 -9.80 -8.75
N PRO A 41 -8.40 -9.32 -7.58
CA PRO A 41 -8.17 -7.95 -7.14
C PRO A 41 -6.68 -7.63 -7.08
N VAL A 42 -6.30 -6.44 -7.57
CA VAL A 42 -4.91 -5.96 -7.54
C VAL A 42 -4.78 -4.87 -6.49
N VAL A 43 -3.80 -5.01 -5.61
CA VAL A 43 -3.48 -4.04 -4.55
C VAL A 43 -2.04 -3.57 -4.70
N GLU A 44 -1.81 -2.26 -4.56
CA GLU A 44 -0.50 -1.65 -4.72
C GLU A 44 0.05 -1.13 -3.39
N TYR A 45 1.35 -1.35 -3.16
CA TYR A 45 2.06 -0.91 -1.96
C TYR A 45 3.29 -0.08 -2.31
N ALA A 46 3.50 1.02 -1.59
CA ALA A 46 4.73 1.80 -1.75
C ALA A 46 5.94 1.06 -1.14
N PRO A 47 7.16 1.23 -1.69
CA PRO A 47 8.38 0.58 -1.18
C PRO A 47 8.62 0.81 0.33
N ALA A 48 8.31 2.00 0.83
CA ALA A 48 8.45 2.33 2.24
C ALA A 48 7.42 1.60 3.13
N GLU A 49 6.23 1.31 2.61
CA GLU A 49 5.20 0.53 3.31
C GLU A 49 5.61 -0.94 3.41
N ILE A 50 6.10 -1.51 2.30
CA ILE A 50 6.61 -2.88 2.25
C ILE A 50 7.72 -3.07 3.27
N LYS A 51 8.71 -2.17 3.29
CA LYS A 51 9.81 -2.22 4.27
C LYS A 51 9.30 -2.10 5.70
N ARG A 52 8.36 -1.21 5.96
CA ARG A 52 7.77 -1.03 7.28
C ARG A 52 7.00 -2.27 7.75
N ALA A 53 6.27 -2.91 6.84
CA ALA A 53 5.51 -4.12 7.16
C ALA A 53 6.42 -5.31 7.49
N VAL A 54 7.59 -5.44 6.84
CA VAL A 54 8.52 -6.56 7.02
C VAL A 54 9.47 -6.32 8.19
N VAL A 55 10.09 -5.13 8.29
CA VAL A 55 11.19 -4.85 9.23
C VAL A 55 10.79 -3.87 10.34
N GLY A 56 9.63 -3.19 10.21
CA GLY A 56 9.13 -2.21 11.18
C GLY A 56 9.50 -0.77 10.84
N TYR A 57 10.38 -0.49 9.87
CA TYR A 57 10.74 0.87 9.45
C TYR A 57 11.01 0.98 7.94
N GLY A 58 10.62 2.11 7.34
CA GLY A 58 10.58 2.28 5.89
C GLY A 58 11.94 2.52 5.21
N ARG A 59 13.03 2.75 5.98
CA ARG A 59 14.39 3.00 5.46
C ARG A 59 15.31 1.78 5.56
N ALA A 60 14.74 0.59 5.78
CA ALA A 60 15.50 -0.64 5.86
C ALA A 60 16.33 -0.88 4.59
N GLU A 61 17.52 -1.41 4.76
CA GLU A 61 18.36 -1.84 3.65
C GLU A 61 17.90 -3.18 3.10
N LYS A 62 18.26 -3.49 1.85
CA LYS A 62 17.78 -4.67 1.16
C LYS A 62 18.13 -5.99 1.90
N HIS A 63 19.34 -6.09 2.43
CA HIS A 63 19.76 -7.28 3.17
C HIS A 63 18.92 -7.48 4.44
N GLN A 64 18.57 -6.41 5.16
CA GLN A 64 17.74 -6.48 6.38
C GLN A 64 16.33 -7.02 6.07
N VAL A 65 15.77 -6.63 4.93
CA VAL A 65 14.47 -7.16 4.46
C VAL A 65 14.59 -8.66 4.17
N GLN A 66 15.65 -9.10 3.47
CA GLN A 66 15.88 -10.51 3.15
C GLN A 66 16.07 -11.38 4.41
N ASP A 67 16.86 -10.89 5.38
CA ASP A 67 17.09 -11.59 6.65
C ASP A 67 15.79 -11.70 7.46
N MET A 68 14.98 -10.65 7.47
CA MET A 68 13.70 -10.68 8.16
C MET A 68 12.72 -11.65 7.49
N ILE A 69 12.66 -11.69 6.15
CA ILE A 69 11.83 -12.66 5.42
C ILE A 69 12.25 -14.09 5.75
N LYS A 70 13.58 -14.35 5.79
CA LYS A 70 14.11 -15.65 6.22
C LYS A 70 13.56 -16.06 7.59
N ILE A 71 13.57 -15.13 8.55
CA ILE A 71 13.09 -15.37 9.92
C ILE A 71 11.58 -15.59 9.94
N LEU A 72 10.82 -14.70 9.30
CA LEU A 72 9.35 -14.75 9.29
C LEU A 72 8.80 -16.03 8.66
N LEU A 73 9.47 -16.53 7.62
CA LEU A 73 9.05 -17.72 6.89
C LEU A 73 9.78 -19.00 7.34
N GLY A 74 10.66 -18.91 8.35
CA GLY A 74 11.41 -20.07 8.87
C GLY A 74 12.34 -20.70 7.82
N LEU A 75 12.88 -19.93 6.88
CA LEU A 75 13.74 -20.43 5.82
C LEU A 75 15.15 -20.74 6.34
N THR A 76 15.80 -21.75 5.77
CA THR A 76 17.19 -22.11 6.12
C THR A 76 18.21 -21.09 5.61
N ALA A 77 17.90 -20.41 4.48
CA ALA A 77 18.72 -19.38 3.87
C ALA A 77 17.84 -18.22 3.39
N PRO A 78 18.41 -17.01 3.20
CA PRO A 78 17.68 -15.90 2.59
C PRO A 78 17.16 -16.28 1.21
N PRO A 79 15.97 -15.77 0.79
CA PRO A 79 15.41 -16.07 -0.51
C PRO A 79 16.34 -15.64 -1.65
N SER A 80 16.49 -16.51 -2.65
CA SER A 80 17.30 -16.25 -3.86
C SER A 80 16.48 -16.67 -5.10
N PRO A 81 16.53 -15.91 -6.20
CA PRO A 81 17.24 -14.62 -6.40
C PRO A 81 16.62 -13.46 -5.58
N HIS A 82 17.24 -12.28 -5.63
CA HIS A 82 16.76 -11.11 -4.89
C HIS A 82 15.29 -10.75 -5.19
N ASP A 83 14.86 -10.95 -6.43
CA ASP A 83 13.50 -10.68 -6.87
C ASP A 83 12.46 -11.56 -6.14
N ALA A 84 12.85 -12.78 -5.75
CA ALA A 84 12.00 -13.65 -4.93
C ALA A 84 11.78 -13.07 -3.53
N ALA A 85 12.80 -12.45 -2.94
CA ALA A 85 12.68 -11.77 -1.66
C ALA A 85 11.78 -10.54 -1.77
N ASP A 86 11.91 -9.76 -2.85
CA ASP A 86 11.09 -8.58 -3.10
C ASP A 86 9.61 -8.99 -3.25
N ALA A 87 9.31 -10.06 -4.01
CA ALA A 87 7.96 -10.58 -4.15
C ALA A 87 7.36 -11.08 -2.82
N LEU A 88 8.15 -11.80 -2.01
CA LEU A 88 7.71 -12.26 -0.69
C LEU A 88 7.46 -11.09 0.26
N ALA A 89 8.29 -10.03 0.20
CA ALA A 89 8.09 -8.82 1.00
C ALA A 89 6.73 -8.15 0.69
N VAL A 90 6.38 -8.04 -0.58
CA VAL A 90 5.08 -7.48 -1.01
C VAL A 90 3.93 -8.35 -0.50
N ALA A 91 4.03 -9.67 -0.61
CA ALA A 91 3.01 -10.60 -0.12
C ALA A 91 2.83 -10.50 1.41
N ILE A 92 3.92 -10.44 2.17
CA ILE A 92 3.89 -10.25 3.63
C ILE A 92 3.24 -8.88 3.97
N CYS A 93 3.59 -7.82 3.24
CA CYS A 93 2.99 -6.51 3.42
C CYS A 93 1.47 -6.58 3.24
N HIS A 94 1.00 -7.25 2.20
CA HIS A 94 -0.43 -7.43 1.96
C HIS A 94 -1.11 -8.16 3.10
N LEU A 95 -0.57 -9.30 3.54
CA LEU A 95 -1.13 -10.08 4.66
C LEU A 95 -1.20 -9.29 5.96
N HIS A 96 -0.20 -8.46 6.24
CA HIS A 96 -0.20 -7.59 7.44
C HIS A 96 -1.17 -6.39 7.31
N SER A 97 -1.48 -5.99 6.08
CA SER A 97 -2.40 -4.87 5.81
C SER A 97 -3.86 -5.29 5.74
N MET A 98 -4.11 -6.58 5.59
CA MET A 98 -5.47 -7.11 5.60
C MET A 98 -6.09 -6.97 7.00
N PRO A 99 -7.34 -6.49 7.12
CA PRO A 99 -8.03 -6.52 8.39
C PRO A 99 -8.18 -7.98 8.85
N PRO A 100 -8.10 -8.27 10.16
CA PRO A 100 -8.31 -9.61 10.67
C PRO A 100 -9.68 -10.13 10.22
N ALA A 101 -9.74 -11.39 9.81
CA ALA A 101 -10.94 -12.02 9.20
C ALA A 101 -12.24 -11.80 9.97
N GLY A 102 -12.16 -11.62 11.30
CA GLY A 102 -13.30 -11.27 12.15
C GLY A 102 -13.83 -9.85 11.94
N LEU A 103 -13.04 -8.93 11.42
CA LEU A 103 -13.45 -7.54 11.16
C LEU A 103 -14.18 -7.42 9.81
N LEU A 104 -13.83 -8.28 8.83
CA LEU A 104 -14.53 -8.35 7.53
C LEU A 104 -15.98 -8.84 7.68
N ALA A 105 -16.27 -9.67 8.68
CA ALA A 105 -17.62 -10.11 8.95
C ALA A 105 -18.53 -9.02 9.53
N LEU A 106 -17.95 -7.96 10.11
CA LEU A 106 -18.70 -6.81 10.64
C LEU A 106 -18.95 -5.74 9.57
N ASP A 107 -18.20 -5.75 8.48
CA ASP A 107 -18.26 -4.72 7.43
C ASP A 107 -19.26 -5.06 6.31
N SER A 108 -19.76 -6.29 6.25
CA SER A 108 -20.83 -6.66 5.29
C SER A 108 -22.15 -5.90 5.52
N GLY A 109 -22.26 -5.11 6.59
CA GLY A 109 -23.37 -4.18 6.87
C GLY A 109 -23.10 -2.73 6.49
N LEU A 110 -21.86 -2.36 6.03
CA LEU A 110 -21.48 -0.97 5.76
C LEU A 110 -21.68 -0.56 4.29
N GLU A 111 -21.85 -1.50 3.37
CA GLU A 111 -22.09 -1.20 1.95
C GLU A 111 -23.38 -0.40 1.71
N SER A 112 -24.32 -0.44 2.67
CA SER A 112 -25.56 0.37 2.61
C SER A 112 -25.38 1.84 3.06
N ARG A 113 -24.16 2.26 3.41
CA ARG A 113 -23.85 3.62 3.91
C ARG A 113 -23.05 4.49 2.96
N ILE A 114 -22.76 4.04 1.75
CA ILE A 114 -22.24 4.95 0.72
C ILE A 114 -23.46 5.71 0.22
N PRO A 115 -23.59 7.03 0.51
CA PRO A 115 -24.67 7.81 -0.08
C PRO A 115 -24.52 7.77 -1.59
N ASP A 116 -25.63 7.56 -2.30
CA ASP A 116 -25.70 7.72 -3.73
C ASP A 116 -25.01 9.04 -4.13
N PRO A 117 -24.08 9.05 -5.10
CA PRO A 117 -23.38 10.28 -5.52
C PRO A 117 -24.33 11.42 -5.93
N GLY A 118 -25.61 11.15 -6.18
CA GLY A 118 -26.65 12.16 -6.41
C GLY A 118 -27.33 12.70 -5.15
N SER A 119 -27.10 12.14 -3.98
CA SER A 119 -27.78 12.52 -2.72
C SER A 119 -26.93 13.40 -1.79
N TRP A 120 -25.87 14.04 -2.32
CA TRP A 120 -25.05 14.96 -1.53
C TRP A 120 -25.89 16.19 -1.11
N VAL A 121 -26.38 16.21 0.12
CA VAL A 121 -26.96 17.38 0.78
C VAL A 121 -25.85 18.11 1.51
N PRO A 122 -25.57 19.38 1.21
CA PRO A 122 -24.61 20.15 2.00
C PRO A 122 -25.08 20.16 3.46
N GLY A 123 -24.22 19.63 4.34
CA GLY A 123 -24.43 19.74 5.79
C GLY A 123 -24.45 21.21 6.20
N PRO A 124 -25.00 21.54 7.40
CA PRO A 124 -24.99 22.91 7.90
C PRO A 124 -23.55 23.43 7.88
N GLU A 125 -23.37 24.61 7.30
CA GLU A 125 -22.10 25.28 7.05
C GLU A 125 -21.12 25.07 8.21
N SER A 126 -20.15 24.18 8.05
CA SER A 126 -18.97 24.17 8.89
C SER A 126 -18.26 25.48 8.59
N GLN A 127 -18.09 26.32 9.63
CA GLN A 127 -17.38 27.59 9.58
C GLN A 127 -16.13 27.43 8.72
N ALA A 128 -16.02 28.27 7.70
CA ALA A 128 -14.90 28.26 6.79
C ALA A 128 -13.59 28.26 7.58
N PRO A 129 -12.61 27.37 7.31
CA PRO A 129 -11.35 27.38 8.02
C PRO A 129 -10.73 28.76 7.86
N SER A 130 -10.27 29.34 8.96
CA SER A 130 -9.58 30.61 8.98
C SER A 130 -8.49 30.64 7.91
N PRO A 131 -8.28 31.75 7.18
CA PRO A 131 -7.31 31.81 6.10
C PRO A 131 -5.93 31.41 6.61
N ARG A 132 -5.29 30.46 5.91
CA ARG A 132 -3.95 29.98 6.27
C ARG A 132 -2.98 31.16 6.25
N PRO A 133 -2.11 31.32 7.26
CA PRO A 133 -1.11 32.37 7.28
C PRO A 133 -0.19 32.25 6.07
N LYS A 134 0.02 33.35 5.35
CA LYS A 134 0.82 33.41 4.12
C LYS A 134 2.33 33.24 4.37
N SER A 135 2.78 33.29 5.64
CA SER A 135 4.17 33.03 6.03
C SER A 135 4.25 32.54 7.47
N TRP A 136 5.34 31.84 7.82
CA TRP A 136 5.63 31.35 9.17
C TRP A 136 5.70 32.46 10.23
N ARG A 137 5.99 33.69 9.83
CA ARG A 137 6.04 34.86 10.74
C ARG A 137 4.66 35.26 11.26
N GLN A 138 3.58 34.80 10.63
CA GLN A 138 2.19 35.10 11.02
C GLN A 138 1.53 33.95 11.80
N TYR A 139 2.23 32.82 11.96
CA TYR A 139 1.72 31.68 12.73
C TYR A 139 1.76 31.99 14.22
N ARG A 140 0.58 31.97 14.87
CA ARG A 140 0.43 31.99 16.33
C ARG A 140 -0.16 30.64 16.74
N PRO A 141 0.55 29.83 17.56
CA PRO A 141 -0.01 28.58 18.06
C PRO A 141 -1.22 28.87 18.94
N PRO A 142 -2.22 27.95 19.00
CA PRO A 142 -3.33 28.09 19.91
C PRO A 142 -2.82 28.10 21.36
N ALA A 143 -3.38 28.98 22.18
CA ALA A 143 -3.06 29.02 23.61
C ALA A 143 -3.56 27.73 24.27
N ASN A 144 -2.64 27.02 24.93
CA ASN A 144 -3.03 25.86 25.74
C ASN A 144 -3.89 26.35 26.89
N GLY A 145 -5.17 25.97 26.86
CA GLY A 145 -6.06 26.04 27.99
C GLY A 145 -6.02 24.74 28.78
#